data_53c12017c582cf8ab9f36d966d0848fe
#
_entry.id   53c12017c582cf8ab9f36d966d0848fe
#
_cell.length_a   1.000
_cell.length_b   1.000
_cell.length_c   1.000
_cell.angle_alpha   90.00
_cell.angle_beta   90.00
_cell.angle_gamma   90.00
#
_symmetry.space_group_name_H-M   'P 1'
#
loop_
_entity.id
_entity.type
_entity.pdbx_description
1 polymer ?
#
loop_
_entity_poly.entity_id
_entity_poly.type
_entity_poly.pdbx_seq_one_letter_code
_entity_poly.pdbx_strand_id
1 'polypeptide(L)'
;MLKILDFWAEWCGPCKFMEPIIEELEKELGSRVQIEKINVDENQEKTAQYQVMSIPTYIFLKDDKEVDRIIGATGKENFLKIISKHG
;
A
#
# COMPACT_ATOMS: atom_id res chain seq x y z
N MET A 1 1.36 -15.20 -3.40
CA MET A 1 1.96 -14.17 -2.52
C MET A 1 1.22 -12.85 -2.70
N LEU A 2 0.96 -12.18 -1.60
CA LEU A 2 0.36 -10.84 -1.65
C LEU A 2 1.41 -9.78 -1.91
N LYS A 3 1.02 -8.79 -2.71
CA LYS A 3 1.83 -7.62 -2.96
C LYS A 3 1.01 -6.39 -2.61
N ILE A 4 1.62 -5.41 -1.96
CA ILE A 4 0.98 -4.16 -1.62
C ILE A 4 1.63 -3.05 -2.42
N LEU A 5 0.82 -2.31 -3.17
CA LEU A 5 1.28 -1.11 -3.87
C LEU A 5 0.99 0.08 -2.98
N ASP A 6 2.03 0.79 -2.57
CA ASP A 6 1.96 1.94 -1.66
C ASP A 6 2.11 3.22 -2.48
N PHE A 7 0.99 3.86 -2.81
CA PHE A 7 0.99 5.10 -3.58
C PHE A 7 1.17 6.28 -2.63
N TRP A 8 2.22 7.06 -2.83
CA TRP A 8 2.62 8.14 -1.93
C TRP A 8 3.23 9.31 -2.68
N ALA A 9 3.48 10.42 -2.00
CA ALA A 9 4.22 11.56 -2.52
C ALA A 9 4.98 12.26 -1.39
N GLU A 10 6.04 12.97 -1.75
CA GLU A 10 6.88 13.67 -0.76
C GLU A 10 6.12 14.76 -0.02
N TRP A 11 5.18 15.41 -0.69
CA TRP A 11 4.39 16.51 -0.10
C TRP A 11 3.20 16.02 0.73
N CYS A 12 2.99 14.73 0.81
CA CYS A 12 1.81 14.15 1.47
C CYS A 12 2.07 13.91 2.96
N GLY A 13 1.45 14.72 3.81
CA GLY A 13 1.56 14.57 5.26
C GLY A 13 1.10 13.22 5.79
N PRO A 14 -0.12 12.77 5.44
CA PRO A 14 -0.60 11.45 5.87
C PRO A 14 0.28 10.30 5.41
N CYS A 15 0.92 10.42 4.24
CA CYS A 15 1.86 9.41 3.76
C CYS A 15 3.07 9.28 4.69
N LYS A 16 3.57 10.42 5.17
CA LYS A 16 4.70 10.43 6.11
C LYS A 16 4.32 9.82 7.45
N PHE A 17 3.09 10.09 7.90
CA PHE A 17 2.56 9.48 9.10
C PHE A 17 2.55 7.95 8.99
N MET A 18 2.28 7.44 7.80
CA MET A 18 2.20 6.00 7.55
C MET A 18 3.56 5.31 7.39
N GLU A 19 4.65 6.06 7.14
CA GLU A 19 5.96 5.45 6.92
C GLU A 19 6.38 4.47 8.01
N PRO A 20 6.34 4.84 9.32
CA PRO A 20 6.73 3.89 10.36
C PRO A 20 5.81 2.69 10.44
N ILE A 21 4.53 2.85 10.11
CA ILE A 21 3.57 1.74 10.11
C ILE A 21 3.93 0.74 9.00
N ILE A 22 4.24 1.25 7.82
CA ILE A 22 4.63 0.40 6.69
C ILE A 22 5.96 -0.30 6.96
N GLU A 23 6.94 0.40 7.54
CA GLU A 23 8.22 -0.21 7.92
C GLU A 23 8.03 -1.34 8.92
N GLU A 24 7.14 -1.13 9.88
CA GLU A 24 6.83 -2.15 10.89
C GLU A 24 6.19 -3.38 10.24
N LEU A 25 5.27 -3.16 9.29
CA LEU A 25 4.67 -4.25 8.54
C LEU A 25 5.71 -5.03 7.74
N GLU A 26 6.65 -4.34 7.10
CA GLU A 26 7.72 -4.99 6.34
C GLU A 26 8.56 -5.90 7.24
N LYS A 27 8.87 -5.43 8.45
CA LYS A 27 9.66 -6.20 9.41
C LYS A 27 8.90 -7.43 9.92
N GLU A 28 7.62 -7.25 10.24
CA GLU A 28 6.80 -8.34 10.76
C GLU A 28 6.53 -9.43 9.73
N LEU A 29 6.23 -9.02 8.51
CA LEU A 29 5.77 -9.95 7.48
C LEU A 29 6.91 -10.54 6.66
N GLY A 30 8.04 -9.84 6.61
CA GLY A 30 9.20 -10.34 5.88
C GLY A 30 8.86 -10.70 4.44
N SER A 31 9.21 -11.92 4.05
CA SER A 31 9.01 -12.38 2.68
C SER A 31 7.58 -12.80 2.36
N ARG A 32 6.67 -12.78 3.37
CA ARG A 32 5.27 -13.18 3.13
C ARG A 32 4.48 -12.16 2.31
N VAL A 33 4.91 -10.91 2.33
CA VAL A 33 4.25 -9.82 1.60
C VAL A 33 5.31 -8.94 0.99
N GLN A 34 5.15 -8.60 -0.28
CA GLN A 34 6.03 -7.66 -0.96
C GLN A 34 5.37 -6.29 -0.97
N ILE A 35 6.10 -5.26 -0.58
CA ILE A 35 5.60 -3.89 -0.60
C ILE A 35 6.39 -3.10 -1.62
N GLU A 36 5.69 -2.54 -2.61
CA GLU A 36 6.29 -1.70 -3.64
C GLU A 36 5.82 -0.27 -3.43
N LYS A 37 6.75 0.64 -3.20
CA LYS A 37 6.45 2.06 -3.01
C LYS A 37 6.40 2.75 -4.37
N ILE A 38 5.32 3.47 -4.63
CA ILE A 38 5.10 4.14 -5.90
C ILE A 38 4.86 5.63 -5.65
N ASN A 39 5.84 6.44 -6.04
CA ASN A 39 5.72 7.90 -5.97
C ASN A 39 4.82 8.34 -7.11
N VAL A 40 3.65 8.92 -6.79
CA VAL A 40 2.64 9.25 -7.80
C VAL A 40 3.10 10.34 -8.76
N ASP A 41 4.00 11.22 -8.33
CA ASP A 41 4.52 12.28 -9.21
C ASP A 41 5.47 11.72 -10.27
N GLU A 42 6.14 10.61 -9.96
CA GLU A 42 7.09 9.97 -10.86
C GLU A 42 6.49 8.79 -11.62
N ASN A 43 5.29 8.36 -11.27
CA ASN A 43 4.64 7.19 -11.85
C ASN A 43 3.18 7.48 -12.20
N GLN A 44 2.96 8.53 -12.99
CA GLN A 44 1.61 9.00 -13.30
C GLN A 44 0.79 7.96 -14.06
N GLU A 45 1.43 7.23 -14.96
CA GLU A 45 0.76 6.19 -15.75
C GLU A 45 0.21 5.08 -14.88
N LYS A 46 1.03 4.57 -13.96
CA LYS A 46 0.62 3.50 -13.05
C LYS A 46 -0.46 3.98 -12.07
N THR A 47 -0.32 5.21 -11.61
CA THR A 47 -1.32 5.84 -10.73
C THR A 47 -2.67 5.91 -11.43
N ALA A 48 -2.70 6.28 -12.70
CA ALA A 48 -3.92 6.33 -13.49
C ALA A 48 -4.46 4.93 -13.78
N GLN A 49 -3.58 3.98 -14.05
CA GLN A 49 -3.95 2.59 -14.31
C GLN A 49 -4.78 2.01 -13.17
N TYR A 50 -4.37 2.27 -11.93
CA TYR A 50 -5.08 1.79 -10.75
C TYR A 50 -6.15 2.75 -10.24
N GLN A 51 -6.38 3.83 -10.98
CA GLN A 51 -7.41 4.83 -10.64
C GLN A 51 -7.25 5.37 -9.22
N VAL A 52 -6.01 5.69 -8.85
CA VAL A 52 -5.71 6.27 -7.55
C VAL A 52 -6.05 7.75 -7.57
N MET A 53 -7.06 8.15 -6.79
CA MET A 53 -7.58 9.52 -6.77
C MET A 53 -7.06 10.34 -5.59
N SER A 54 -6.56 9.68 -4.58
CA SER A 54 -6.03 10.34 -3.39
C SER A 54 -4.91 9.50 -2.80
N ILE A 55 -4.06 10.09 -1.96
CA ILE A 55 -2.96 9.39 -1.31
C ILE A 55 -2.96 9.68 0.18
N PRO A 56 -2.48 8.72 0.99
CA PRO A 56 -1.96 7.42 0.58
C PRO A 56 -3.08 6.46 0.12
N THR A 57 -2.75 5.58 -0.79
CA THR A 57 -3.63 4.48 -1.19
C THR A 57 -2.78 3.22 -1.23
N TYR A 58 -3.31 2.15 -0.64
CA TYR A 58 -2.63 0.85 -0.58
C TYR A 58 -3.48 -0.16 -1.31
N ILE A 59 -2.93 -0.72 -2.38
CA ILE A 59 -3.65 -1.69 -3.20
C ILE A 59 -3.05 -3.07 -2.97
N PHE A 60 -3.91 -4.02 -2.61
CA PHE A 60 -3.50 -5.38 -2.32
C PHE A 60 -3.72 -6.23 -3.57
N LEU A 61 -2.64 -6.81 -4.07
CA LEU A 61 -2.67 -7.68 -5.25
C LEU A 61 -2.40 -9.12 -4.84
N LYS A 62 -3.20 -10.03 -5.36
CA LYS A 62 -2.94 -11.46 -5.24
C LYS A 62 -2.90 -12.01 -6.66
N ASP A 63 -1.76 -12.62 -7.03
CA ASP A 63 -1.54 -13.11 -8.39
C ASP A 63 -1.82 -12.02 -9.42
N ASP A 64 -1.31 -10.81 -9.13
CA ASP A 64 -1.41 -9.61 -9.96
C ASP A 64 -2.83 -9.06 -10.14
N LYS A 65 -3.78 -9.51 -9.33
CA LYS A 65 -5.15 -8.99 -9.36
C LYS A 65 -5.45 -8.26 -8.07
N GLU A 66 -6.07 -7.10 -8.19
CA GLU A 66 -6.49 -6.33 -7.03
C GLU A 66 -7.58 -7.08 -6.26
N VAL A 67 -7.31 -7.39 -4.98
CA VAL A 67 -8.27 -8.08 -4.13
C VAL A 67 -8.82 -7.19 -3.03
N ASP A 68 -8.11 -6.09 -2.71
CA ASP A 68 -8.58 -5.14 -1.70
C ASP A 68 -7.82 -3.84 -1.83
N ARG A 69 -8.28 -2.80 -1.11
CA ARG A 69 -7.67 -1.48 -1.18
C ARG A 69 -7.97 -0.71 0.11
N ILE A 70 -6.98 0.04 0.59
CA ILE A 70 -7.14 0.98 1.70
C ILE A 70 -6.85 2.38 1.17
N ILE A 71 -7.77 3.30 1.39
CA ILE A 71 -7.62 4.70 0.99
C ILE A 71 -7.49 5.54 2.24
N GLY A 72 -6.38 6.29 2.34
CA GLY A 72 -6.11 7.16 3.47
C GLY A 72 -5.28 6.49 4.55
N ALA A 73 -4.94 7.27 5.59
CA ALA A 73 -4.16 6.79 6.71
C ALA A 73 -5.01 5.90 7.62
N THR A 74 -4.41 4.84 8.13
CA THR A 74 -5.09 3.90 9.01
C THR A 74 -4.07 3.16 9.88
N GLY A 75 -4.54 2.40 10.86
CA GLY A 75 -3.69 1.62 11.73
C GLY A 75 -3.24 0.32 11.09
N LYS A 76 -2.18 -0.25 11.64
CA LYS A 76 -1.58 -1.49 11.16
C LYS A 76 -2.58 -2.66 11.14
N GLU A 77 -3.52 -2.67 12.08
CA GLU A 77 -4.49 -3.75 12.22
C GLU A 77 -5.33 -3.96 10.96
N ASN A 78 -5.65 -2.87 10.26
CA ASN A 78 -6.45 -2.99 9.04
C ASN A 78 -5.67 -3.69 7.92
N PHE A 79 -4.37 -3.45 7.85
CA PHE A 79 -3.50 -4.16 6.92
C PHE A 79 -3.46 -5.65 7.26
N LEU A 80 -3.29 -5.97 8.54
CA LEU A 80 -3.20 -7.36 8.99
C LEU A 80 -4.49 -8.12 8.74
N LYS A 81 -5.64 -7.48 8.90
CA LYS A 81 -6.94 -8.10 8.60
C LYS A 81 -7.05 -8.48 7.12
N ILE A 82 -6.66 -7.57 6.24
CA ILE A 82 -6.72 -7.82 4.80
C ILE A 82 -5.75 -8.92 4.41
N ILE A 83 -4.53 -8.86 4.93
CA ILE A 83 -3.50 -9.86 4.64
C ILE A 83 -3.96 -11.24 5.12
N SER A 84 -4.55 -11.32 6.30
CA SER A 84 -5.07 -12.58 6.84
C SER A 84 -6.21 -13.13 5.98
N LYS A 85 -7.06 -12.24 5.46
CA LYS A 85 -8.21 -12.64 4.64
C LYS A 85 -7.78 -13.20 3.28
N HIS A 86 -6.75 -12.63 2.69
CA HIS A 86 -6.34 -12.98 1.32
C HIS A 86 -5.05 -13.78 1.24
N GLY A 87 -4.30 -13.81 2.33
CA GLY A 87 -3.05 -14.53 2.39
C GLY A 87 -3.26 -15.99 2.76
#